data_f686445c21d6beda759b3cb7d905c8b2
#
_entry.id   f686445c21d6beda759b3cb7d905c8b2
#
_cell.length_a   1.000
_cell.length_b   1.000
_cell.length_c   1.000
_cell.angle_alpha   90.00
_cell.angle_beta   90.00
_cell.angle_gamma   90.00
#
_symmetry.space_group_name_H-M   'P 1'
#
loop_
_entity.id
_entity.type
_entity.pdbx_description
1 polymer ?
#
loop_
_entity_poly.entity_id
_entity_poly.type
_entity_poly.pdbx_seq_one_letter_code
_entity_poly.pdbx_strand_id
1 'polypeptide(L)'
;MLALAVALCLATAQPAGASSGGLAATPYMGWDTYFALGGEYGESTILQQASQLISLGLERRGYRLVWLDVGWWHGTRGPGGEITVSPKQWPHGLSWLTRTLHAAGFRVGLYTDAGLNGCGGAGQGSYGHYQQDANTFAAWGFDAVKVDFCGGSELHLNPAVAYGEFHQAIEHNSSHRPMLLSICDFLQPEQYGEERPLLGESAFSSYTFGPSVGNSWRTDTDVGLPGNVSFASVLRNMDADAAAPQAAGPGHWNDPDYLAPDQGMSSTQFRSQLSMWAMLAAPLMVSDNLTKISSSSVQALENSEVLAVDQDPAGVQGTLLSAAGNGEVWVKPLIGGARAVALLNRGSSAISIATSAAAIGLAHAPGYSVRNLWTHTTSHTDGAIRAEVPGDGTVLLRVSAG
;
A
#
# COMPACT_ATOMS: atom_id res chain seq x y z
N MET A 1 -55.27 -9.41 28.09
CA MET A 1 -54.25 -8.53 27.51
C MET A 1 -52.99 -9.36 27.26
N LEU A 2 -52.80 -9.80 26.01
CA LEU A 2 -51.58 -10.55 25.58
C LEU A 2 -50.57 -9.54 25.03
N ALA A 3 -49.41 -9.46 25.66
CA ALA A 3 -48.31 -8.64 25.14
C ALA A 3 -47.49 -9.49 24.14
N LEU A 4 -47.49 -9.06 22.89
CA LEU A 4 -46.68 -9.64 21.80
C LEU A 4 -45.28 -9.04 21.90
N ALA A 5 -44.26 -9.80 22.27
CA ALA A 5 -42.86 -9.39 22.21
C ALA A 5 -42.37 -9.64 20.79
N VAL A 6 -42.09 -8.55 20.05
CA VAL A 6 -41.41 -8.58 18.76
C VAL A 6 -39.90 -8.63 19.02
N ALA A 7 -39.29 -9.78 18.79
CA ALA A 7 -37.83 -9.92 18.78
C ALA A 7 -37.28 -9.36 17.45
N LEU A 8 -36.58 -8.22 17.51
CA LEU A 8 -35.87 -7.64 16.39
C LEU A 8 -34.55 -8.43 16.21
N CYS A 9 -34.49 -9.34 15.26
CA CYS A 9 -33.23 -9.96 14.84
C CYS A 9 -32.44 -8.92 14.01
N LEU A 10 -31.47 -8.27 14.63
CA LEU A 10 -30.41 -7.55 13.92
C LEU A 10 -29.53 -8.58 13.21
N ALA A 11 -29.78 -8.79 11.93
CA ALA A 11 -28.85 -9.48 11.06
C ALA A 11 -27.63 -8.58 10.89
N THR A 12 -26.52 -8.88 11.52
CA THR A 12 -25.22 -8.30 11.20
C THR A 12 -24.84 -8.84 9.82
N ALA A 13 -24.93 -7.99 8.79
CA ALA A 13 -24.34 -8.29 7.51
C ALA A 13 -22.82 -8.40 7.73
N GLN A 14 -22.29 -9.63 7.65
CA GLN A 14 -20.85 -9.81 7.50
C GLN A 14 -20.47 -9.25 6.13
N PRO A 15 -19.41 -8.41 6.03
CA PRO A 15 -18.89 -8.06 4.72
C PRO A 15 -18.49 -9.38 4.03
N ALA A 16 -18.90 -9.52 2.78
CA ALA A 16 -18.43 -10.61 1.92
C ALA A 16 -16.92 -10.40 1.75
N GLY A 17 -16.12 -11.12 2.54
CA GLY A 17 -14.68 -11.06 2.44
C GLY A 17 -14.26 -11.52 1.05
N ALA A 18 -13.46 -10.72 0.35
CA ALA A 18 -12.76 -11.17 -0.83
C ALA A 18 -11.96 -12.42 -0.46
N SER A 19 -12.27 -13.55 -1.09
CA SER A 19 -11.63 -14.84 -0.83
C SER A 19 -10.27 -14.88 -1.52
N SER A 20 -9.33 -14.07 -1.07
CA SER A 20 -7.98 -13.95 -1.64
C SER A 20 -6.99 -14.97 -1.09
N GLY A 21 -7.44 -16.13 -0.66
CA GLY A 21 -6.54 -17.24 -0.26
C GLY A 21 -5.41 -16.88 0.71
N GLY A 22 -5.55 -15.82 1.50
CA GLY A 22 -4.54 -15.36 2.46
C GLY A 22 -3.38 -14.56 1.85
N LEU A 23 -3.48 -14.10 0.60
CA LEU A 23 -2.40 -13.38 -0.09
C LEU A 23 -2.05 -12.01 0.55
N ALA A 24 -3.00 -11.36 1.19
CA ALA A 24 -2.86 -10.07 1.84
C ALA A 24 -3.45 -10.06 3.26
N ALA A 25 -3.21 -11.11 4.05
CA ALA A 25 -3.68 -11.21 5.44
C ALA A 25 -3.16 -10.05 6.32
N THR A 26 -1.97 -9.56 6.04
CA THR A 26 -1.42 -8.28 6.48
C THR A 26 -1.07 -7.46 5.24
N PRO A 27 -0.84 -6.13 5.37
CA PRO A 27 -0.36 -5.33 4.23
C PRO A 27 0.85 -5.97 3.58
N TYR A 28 0.85 -6.09 2.26
CA TYR A 28 1.98 -6.69 1.56
C TYR A 28 3.18 -5.73 1.54
N MET A 29 4.38 -6.32 1.51
CA MET A 29 5.63 -5.57 1.52
C MET A 29 6.51 -6.02 0.36
N GLY A 30 7.17 -5.05 -0.28
CA GLY A 30 8.00 -5.39 -1.41
C GLY A 30 8.75 -4.21 -2.02
N TRP A 31 9.11 -4.38 -3.27
CA TRP A 31 9.82 -3.42 -4.09
C TRP A 31 9.16 -3.29 -5.46
N ASP A 32 9.12 -2.07 -5.99
CA ASP A 32 8.47 -1.72 -7.25
C ASP A 32 9.43 -0.97 -8.17
N THR A 33 9.27 -1.16 -9.50
CA THR A 33 10.16 -0.58 -10.50
C THR A 33 9.91 0.89 -10.79
N TYR A 34 8.73 1.46 -10.48
CA TYR A 34 8.28 2.74 -11.04
C TYR A 34 9.25 3.90 -10.76
N PHE A 35 9.44 4.30 -9.48
CA PHE A 35 10.42 5.35 -9.15
C PHE A 35 11.85 4.85 -9.21
N ALA A 36 12.04 3.53 -9.04
CA ALA A 36 13.36 2.91 -9.02
C ALA A 36 14.07 2.93 -10.37
N LEU A 37 13.34 2.66 -11.45
CA LEU A 37 13.88 2.37 -12.77
C LEU A 37 13.11 3.07 -13.92
N GLY A 38 11.92 3.59 -13.65
CA GLY A 38 11.02 4.06 -14.71
C GLY A 38 10.58 2.92 -15.62
N GLY A 39 10.35 3.21 -16.90
CA GLY A 39 9.92 2.23 -17.90
C GLY A 39 11.06 1.48 -18.63
N GLU A 40 12.32 1.70 -18.25
CA GLU A 40 13.49 1.18 -18.98
C GLU A 40 14.27 0.17 -18.13
N TYR A 41 13.80 -1.08 -18.11
CA TYR A 41 14.44 -2.18 -17.39
C TYR A 41 14.22 -3.52 -18.09
N GLY A 42 14.91 -4.55 -17.62
CA GLY A 42 14.79 -5.91 -18.15
C GLY A 42 15.24 -6.93 -17.12
N GLU A 43 15.32 -8.18 -17.56
CA GLU A 43 15.57 -9.35 -16.71
C GLU A 43 16.78 -9.17 -15.78
N SER A 44 17.91 -8.74 -16.30
CA SER A 44 19.15 -8.59 -15.51
C SER A 44 19.03 -7.50 -14.42
N THR A 45 18.31 -6.42 -14.72
CA THR A 45 18.07 -5.34 -13.76
C THR A 45 17.17 -5.79 -12.63
N ILE A 46 16.09 -6.52 -12.93
CA ILE A 46 15.19 -7.08 -11.92
C ILE A 46 15.94 -8.06 -11.00
N LEU A 47 16.73 -8.97 -11.56
CA LEU A 47 17.53 -9.89 -10.76
C LEU A 47 18.57 -9.17 -9.88
N GLN A 48 19.17 -8.08 -10.37
CA GLN A 48 20.05 -7.25 -9.58
C GLN A 48 19.33 -6.61 -8.40
N GLN A 49 18.15 -6.01 -8.59
CA GLN A 49 17.37 -5.41 -7.52
C GLN A 49 16.89 -6.46 -6.50
N ALA A 50 16.46 -7.63 -6.94
CA ALA A 50 16.11 -8.74 -6.04
C ALA A 50 17.33 -9.22 -5.22
N SER A 51 18.51 -9.28 -5.83
CA SER A 51 19.76 -9.55 -5.10
C SER A 51 20.08 -8.46 -4.05
N GLN A 52 19.76 -7.20 -4.34
CA GLN A 52 19.92 -6.11 -3.36
C GLN A 52 18.95 -6.26 -2.18
N LEU A 53 17.69 -6.64 -2.41
CA LEU A 53 16.74 -6.92 -1.31
C LEU A 53 17.31 -7.95 -0.32
N ILE A 54 17.98 -8.99 -0.84
CA ILE A 54 18.63 -10.02 0.00
C ILE A 54 19.86 -9.45 0.71
N SER A 55 20.76 -8.81 -0.03
CA SER A 55 22.05 -8.33 0.51
C SER A 55 21.88 -7.22 1.55
N LEU A 56 20.86 -6.38 1.41
CA LEU A 56 20.47 -5.33 2.35
C LEU A 56 19.63 -5.86 3.53
N GLY A 57 19.30 -7.15 3.57
CA GLY A 57 18.50 -7.75 4.64
C GLY A 57 17.00 -7.46 4.58
N LEU A 58 16.52 -6.71 3.58
CA LEU A 58 15.12 -6.29 3.45
C LEU A 58 14.19 -7.48 3.20
N GLU A 59 14.63 -8.48 2.42
CA GLU A 59 13.88 -9.74 2.21
C GLU A 59 13.51 -10.39 3.55
N ARG A 60 14.47 -10.48 4.50
CA ARG A 60 14.24 -11.06 5.83
C ARG A 60 13.30 -10.22 6.70
N ARG A 61 13.12 -8.94 6.38
CA ARG A 61 12.17 -8.04 7.04
C ARG A 61 10.75 -8.14 6.47
N GLY A 62 10.56 -8.91 5.38
CA GLY A 62 9.25 -9.11 4.77
C GLY A 62 9.03 -8.42 3.42
N TYR A 63 10.00 -7.66 2.91
CA TYR A 63 9.93 -7.07 1.56
C TYR A 63 10.16 -8.15 0.50
N ARG A 64 9.10 -8.94 0.24
CA ARG A 64 9.17 -10.17 -0.58
C ARG A 64 8.38 -10.12 -1.87
N LEU A 65 7.71 -9.04 -2.18
CA LEU A 65 7.01 -8.85 -3.44
C LEU A 65 7.87 -7.99 -4.36
N VAL A 66 8.30 -8.53 -5.49
CA VAL A 66 9.01 -7.80 -6.57
C VAL A 66 7.99 -7.44 -7.64
N TRP A 67 7.75 -6.15 -7.84
CA TRP A 67 6.70 -5.68 -8.74
C TRP A 67 7.29 -5.04 -10.00
N LEU A 68 6.88 -5.55 -11.16
CA LEU A 68 7.20 -5.02 -12.47
C LEU A 68 6.09 -4.03 -12.87
N ASP A 69 6.28 -2.74 -12.63
CA ASP A 69 5.37 -1.68 -13.05
C ASP A 69 5.54 -1.38 -14.55
N VAL A 70 5.07 -0.26 -15.07
CA VAL A 70 5.17 0.12 -16.49
C VAL A 70 6.55 -0.21 -17.09
N GLY A 71 6.61 -0.58 -18.36
CA GLY A 71 7.87 -0.86 -19.09
C GLY A 71 8.23 -2.33 -19.24
N TRP A 72 7.61 -3.25 -18.51
CA TRP A 72 7.85 -4.69 -18.71
C TRP A 72 7.32 -5.18 -20.08
N TRP A 73 6.35 -4.48 -20.62
CA TRP A 73 5.67 -4.78 -21.87
C TRP A 73 5.40 -3.49 -22.65
N HIS A 74 5.53 -3.50 -23.97
CA HIS A 74 5.36 -2.34 -24.83
C HIS A 74 4.07 -2.36 -25.65
N GLY A 75 3.04 -3.07 -25.19
CA GLY A 75 1.71 -3.05 -25.79
C GLY A 75 1.57 -3.89 -27.07
N THR A 76 2.51 -4.78 -27.36
CA THR A 76 2.45 -5.60 -28.56
C THR A 76 1.66 -6.88 -28.32
N ARG A 77 0.72 -7.19 -29.24
CA ARG A 77 -0.07 -8.42 -29.22
C ARG A 77 0.09 -9.18 -30.54
N GLY A 78 0.04 -10.51 -30.44
CA GLY A 78 -0.01 -11.40 -31.59
C GLY A 78 -1.40 -11.44 -32.25
N PRO A 79 -1.56 -12.21 -33.35
CA PRO A 79 -2.81 -12.27 -34.13
C PRO A 79 -4.02 -12.79 -33.32
N GLY A 80 -3.79 -13.58 -32.28
CA GLY A 80 -4.82 -14.09 -31.37
C GLY A 80 -5.09 -13.22 -30.14
N GLY A 81 -4.50 -12.02 -30.09
CA GLY A 81 -4.60 -11.10 -28.95
C GLY A 81 -3.64 -11.40 -27.80
N GLU A 82 -2.81 -12.43 -27.90
CA GLU A 82 -1.82 -12.81 -26.89
C GLU A 82 -0.74 -11.73 -26.71
N ILE A 83 -0.35 -11.48 -25.47
CA ILE A 83 0.74 -10.56 -25.14
C ILE A 83 2.06 -11.10 -25.70
N THR A 84 2.81 -10.27 -26.43
CA THR A 84 4.16 -10.58 -26.91
C THR A 84 5.17 -9.71 -26.18
N VAL A 85 6.21 -10.34 -25.61
CA VAL A 85 7.27 -9.64 -24.89
C VAL A 85 8.57 -9.63 -25.69
N SER A 86 9.40 -8.61 -25.48
CA SER A 86 10.69 -8.48 -26.15
C SER A 86 11.67 -9.54 -25.67
N PRO A 87 12.19 -10.42 -26.56
CA PRO A 87 13.23 -11.39 -26.18
C PRO A 87 14.58 -10.71 -25.84
N LYS A 88 14.78 -9.46 -26.24
CA LYS A 88 15.95 -8.69 -25.84
C LYS A 88 15.84 -8.24 -24.39
N GLN A 89 14.63 -7.86 -23.95
CA GLN A 89 14.34 -7.42 -22.59
C GLN A 89 14.24 -8.62 -21.63
N TRP A 90 13.65 -9.71 -22.09
CA TRP A 90 13.38 -10.94 -21.35
C TRP A 90 13.95 -12.18 -22.07
N PRO A 91 15.28 -12.35 -22.11
CA PRO A 91 15.91 -13.40 -22.91
C PRO A 91 15.51 -14.82 -22.52
N HIS A 92 15.17 -15.06 -21.24
CA HIS A 92 14.69 -16.37 -20.79
C HIS A 92 13.15 -16.41 -20.65
N GLY A 93 12.46 -15.28 -20.88
CA GLY A 93 11.01 -15.11 -20.73
C GLY A 93 10.54 -14.95 -19.29
N LEU A 94 9.32 -14.39 -19.16
CA LEU A 94 8.76 -14.03 -17.85
C LEU A 94 8.47 -15.24 -16.95
N SER A 95 8.08 -16.39 -17.50
CA SER A 95 7.93 -17.62 -16.72
C SER A 95 9.24 -18.13 -16.11
N TRP A 96 10.36 -17.89 -16.74
CA TRP A 96 11.67 -18.21 -16.16
C TRP A 96 12.01 -17.22 -15.05
N LEU A 97 11.76 -15.93 -15.26
CA LEU A 97 12.00 -14.87 -14.27
C LEU A 97 11.21 -15.15 -12.98
N THR A 98 9.90 -15.41 -13.08
CA THR A 98 9.05 -15.69 -11.91
C THR A 98 9.53 -16.93 -11.16
N ARG A 99 9.85 -18.04 -11.85
CA ARG A 99 10.43 -19.23 -11.19
C ARG A 99 11.75 -18.93 -10.50
N THR A 100 12.60 -18.10 -11.09
CA THR A 100 13.90 -17.73 -10.52
C THR A 100 13.72 -16.90 -9.25
N LEU A 101 12.80 -15.92 -9.27
CA LEU A 101 12.47 -15.10 -8.11
C LEU A 101 11.77 -15.91 -7.02
N HIS A 102 10.85 -16.82 -7.37
CA HIS A 102 10.23 -17.74 -6.41
C HIS A 102 11.27 -18.63 -5.71
N ALA A 103 12.24 -19.17 -6.46
CA ALA A 103 13.32 -19.96 -5.88
C ALA A 103 14.20 -19.16 -4.92
N ALA A 104 14.25 -17.84 -5.06
CA ALA A 104 14.93 -16.92 -4.15
C ALA A 104 14.03 -16.42 -2.98
N GLY A 105 12.78 -16.90 -2.89
CA GLY A 105 11.85 -16.58 -1.79
C GLY A 105 10.96 -15.35 -2.03
N PHE A 106 10.93 -14.82 -3.24
CA PHE A 106 10.09 -13.69 -3.61
C PHE A 106 8.75 -14.13 -4.23
N ARG A 107 7.74 -13.29 -4.10
CA ARG A 107 6.56 -13.24 -4.98
C ARG A 107 6.80 -12.21 -6.07
N VAL A 108 6.04 -12.29 -7.16
CA VAL A 108 6.24 -11.41 -8.32
C VAL A 108 4.91 -10.81 -8.75
N GLY A 109 4.87 -9.48 -8.85
CA GLY A 109 3.74 -8.73 -9.38
C GLY A 109 4.04 -8.13 -10.75
N LEU A 110 3.00 -7.75 -11.47
CA LEU A 110 3.12 -7.02 -12.73
C LEU A 110 2.03 -5.95 -12.86
N TYR A 111 2.20 -5.08 -13.84
CA TYR A 111 1.33 -3.97 -14.18
C TYR A 111 0.49 -4.25 -15.42
N THR A 112 -0.74 -3.74 -15.46
CA THR A 112 -1.53 -3.52 -16.66
C THR A 112 -2.50 -2.34 -16.43
N ASP A 113 -3.37 -2.04 -17.39
CA ASP A 113 -4.43 -1.03 -17.30
C ASP A 113 -5.78 -1.65 -17.68
N ALA A 114 -6.86 -1.13 -17.13
CA ALA A 114 -8.22 -1.57 -17.45
C ALA A 114 -8.67 -1.15 -18.87
N GLY A 115 -8.01 -0.15 -19.46
CA GLY A 115 -8.29 0.32 -20.82
C GLY A 115 -7.42 -0.34 -21.89
N LEU A 116 -7.32 0.32 -23.05
CA LEU A 116 -6.45 -0.10 -24.15
C LEU A 116 -5.00 0.35 -23.95
N ASN A 117 -4.81 1.51 -23.31
CA ASN A 117 -3.52 2.13 -23.06
C ASN A 117 -3.22 2.11 -21.57
N GLY A 118 -1.98 1.85 -21.20
CA GLY A 118 -1.52 2.07 -19.83
C GLY A 118 -1.06 3.51 -19.62
N CYS A 119 -0.88 3.94 -18.37
CA CYS A 119 -0.31 5.24 -18.03
C CYS A 119 1.12 5.42 -18.59
N GLY A 120 1.82 4.33 -18.86
CA GLY A 120 3.17 4.32 -19.41
C GLY A 120 3.26 4.18 -20.92
N GLY A 121 2.15 4.03 -21.65
CA GLY A 121 2.22 3.93 -23.10
C GLY A 121 1.06 3.23 -23.80
N ALA A 122 1.02 3.42 -25.12
CA ALA A 122 0.00 2.86 -25.98
C ALA A 122 0.00 1.33 -25.97
N GLY A 123 -1.20 0.74 -25.97
CA GLY A 123 -1.40 -0.71 -26.03
C GLY A 123 -1.06 -1.50 -24.78
N GLN A 124 -0.65 -0.85 -23.69
CA GLN A 124 -0.26 -1.51 -22.44
C GLN A 124 -1.46 -1.86 -21.53
N GLY A 125 -2.67 -1.92 -22.06
CA GLY A 125 -3.87 -2.24 -21.31
C GLY A 125 -4.52 -3.55 -21.74
N SER A 126 -5.42 -4.04 -20.89
CA SER A 126 -6.07 -5.34 -21.02
C SER A 126 -7.51 -5.28 -21.51
N TYR A 127 -8.02 -4.11 -21.92
CA TYR A 127 -9.41 -3.98 -22.38
C TYR A 127 -9.72 -4.93 -23.54
N GLY A 128 -10.82 -5.69 -23.38
CA GLY A 128 -11.19 -6.74 -24.32
C GLY A 128 -10.39 -8.05 -24.21
N HIS A 129 -9.40 -8.11 -23.29
CA HIS A 129 -8.52 -9.26 -23.10
C HIS A 129 -8.39 -9.70 -21.63
N TYR A 130 -9.20 -9.19 -20.69
CA TYR A 130 -9.05 -9.44 -19.24
C TYR A 130 -8.85 -10.92 -18.92
N GLN A 131 -9.69 -11.82 -19.43
CA GLN A 131 -9.57 -13.25 -19.17
C GLN A 131 -8.32 -13.87 -19.83
N GLN A 132 -7.97 -13.44 -21.03
CA GLN A 132 -6.80 -13.93 -21.76
C GLN A 132 -5.52 -13.50 -21.03
N ASP A 133 -5.46 -12.25 -20.60
CA ASP A 133 -4.30 -11.70 -19.89
C ASP A 133 -4.16 -12.30 -18.51
N ALA A 134 -5.25 -12.42 -17.74
CA ALA A 134 -5.25 -13.10 -16.45
C ALA A 134 -4.76 -14.55 -16.55
N ASN A 135 -5.19 -15.29 -17.57
CA ASN A 135 -4.68 -16.64 -17.86
C ASN A 135 -3.19 -16.63 -18.14
N THR A 136 -2.72 -15.65 -18.90
CA THR A 136 -1.31 -15.50 -19.29
C THR A 136 -0.45 -15.16 -18.06
N PHE A 137 -0.86 -14.21 -17.23
CA PHE A 137 -0.16 -13.81 -16.02
C PHE A 137 -0.06 -14.98 -15.03
N ALA A 138 -1.16 -15.69 -14.82
CA ALA A 138 -1.18 -16.88 -13.99
C ALA A 138 -0.27 -18.01 -14.54
N ALA A 139 -0.31 -18.26 -15.84
CA ALA A 139 0.55 -19.26 -16.50
C ALA A 139 2.03 -18.88 -16.45
N TRP A 140 2.36 -17.61 -16.50
CA TRP A 140 3.73 -17.13 -16.29
C TRP A 140 4.19 -17.19 -14.84
N GLY A 141 3.27 -17.43 -13.89
CA GLY A 141 3.58 -17.61 -12.47
C GLY A 141 3.55 -16.33 -11.65
N PHE A 142 2.91 -15.25 -12.11
CA PHE A 142 2.75 -14.04 -11.31
C PHE A 142 1.80 -14.27 -10.13
N ASP A 143 2.06 -13.55 -9.03
CA ASP A 143 1.34 -13.64 -7.76
C ASP A 143 0.47 -12.41 -7.50
N ALA A 144 0.65 -11.35 -8.29
CA ALA A 144 -0.04 -10.07 -8.11
C ALA A 144 -0.18 -9.33 -9.45
N VAL A 145 -1.23 -8.54 -9.58
CA VAL A 145 -1.47 -7.66 -10.73
C VAL A 145 -1.90 -6.28 -10.20
N LYS A 146 -1.19 -5.22 -10.61
CA LYS A 146 -1.65 -3.83 -10.49
C LYS A 146 -2.39 -3.49 -11.77
N VAL A 147 -3.60 -3.00 -11.63
CA VAL A 147 -4.43 -2.56 -12.75
C VAL A 147 -4.66 -1.07 -12.61
N ASP A 148 -4.09 -0.30 -13.53
CA ASP A 148 -4.27 1.13 -13.66
C ASP A 148 -5.55 1.47 -14.42
N PHE A 149 -5.86 2.77 -14.51
CA PHE A 149 -7.10 3.24 -15.15
C PHE A 149 -6.92 4.40 -16.13
N CYS A 150 -5.71 4.70 -16.55
CA CYS A 150 -5.44 5.76 -17.53
C CYS A 150 -6.20 5.53 -18.84
N GLY A 151 -6.04 4.36 -19.43
CA GLY A 151 -6.78 3.95 -20.61
C GLY A 151 -8.26 3.67 -20.34
N GLY A 152 -8.59 3.24 -19.12
CA GLY A 152 -9.97 3.11 -18.67
C GLY A 152 -10.70 4.44 -18.70
N SER A 153 -10.05 5.51 -18.26
CA SER A 153 -10.56 6.90 -18.31
C SER A 153 -10.70 7.41 -19.74
N GLU A 154 -9.71 7.14 -20.60
CA GLU A 154 -9.78 7.49 -22.03
C GLU A 154 -11.00 6.87 -22.73
N LEU A 155 -11.37 5.67 -22.32
CA LEU A 155 -12.54 4.94 -22.83
C LEU A 155 -13.83 5.26 -22.06
N HIS A 156 -13.79 6.13 -21.06
CA HIS A 156 -14.92 6.44 -20.17
C HIS A 156 -15.55 5.20 -19.53
N LEU A 157 -14.73 4.21 -19.15
CA LEU A 157 -15.22 3.00 -18.48
C LEU A 157 -15.73 3.33 -17.07
N ASN A 158 -16.67 2.53 -16.61
CA ASN A 158 -17.06 2.53 -15.20
C ASN A 158 -16.02 1.71 -14.40
N PRO A 159 -15.25 2.30 -13.47
CA PRO A 159 -14.19 1.58 -12.77
C PRO A 159 -14.71 0.38 -11.97
N ALA A 160 -15.84 0.50 -11.27
CA ALA A 160 -16.41 -0.61 -10.50
C ALA A 160 -16.75 -1.82 -11.39
N VAL A 161 -17.20 -1.57 -12.64
CA VAL A 161 -17.48 -2.63 -13.62
C VAL A 161 -16.19 -3.23 -14.16
N ALA A 162 -15.27 -2.40 -14.63
CA ALA A 162 -14.02 -2.85 -15.23
C ALA A 162 -13.15 -3.66 -14.23
N TYR A 163 -13.00 -3.17 -13.01
CA TYR A 163 -12.27 -3.91 -11.98
C TYR A 163 -13.01 -5.17 -11.51
N GLY A 164 -14.36 -5.13 -11.50
CA GLY A 164 -15.17 -6.32 -11.23
C GLY A 164 -14.97 -7.41 -12.29
N GLU A 165 -14.94 -7.04 -13.57
CA GLU A 165 -14.64 -7.97 -14.67
C GLU A 165 -13.20 -8.50 -14.61
N PHE A 166 -12.24 -7.65 -14.26
CA PHE A 166 -10.84 -8.09 -14.11
C PHE A 166 -10.67 -9.01 -12.90
N HIS A 167 -11.33 -8.72 -11.78
CA HIS A 167 -11.39 -9.60 -10.62
C HIS A 167 -11.92 -10.99 -11.00
N GLN A 168 -13.05 -11.04 -11.73
CA GLN A 168 -13.60 -12.31 -12.20
C GLN A 168 -12.61 -13.06 -13.12
N ALA A 169 -11.88 -12.35 -13.96
CA ALA A 169 -10.86 -12.95 -14.81
C ALA A 169 -9.71 -13.56 -13.99
N ILE A 170 -9.29 -12.90 -12.90
CA ILE A 170 -8.30 -13.43 -11.97
C ILE A 170 -8.83 -14.69 -11.27
N GLU A 171 -10.04 -14.65 -10.70
CA GLU A 171 -10.64 -15.80 -9.99
C GLU A 171 -10.84 -17.01 -10.90
N HIS A 172 -11.12 -16.79 -12.19
CA HIS A 172 -11.38 -17.85 -13.17
C HIS A 172 -10.20 -18.12 -14.12
N ASN A 173 -8.97 -17.73 -13.75
CA ASN A 173 -7.81 -18.03 -14.58
C ASN A 173 -7.60 -19.54 -14.74
N SER A 174 -7.16 -19.96 -15.94
CA SER A 174 -7.06 -21.37 -16.33
C SER A 174 -6.04 -22.19 -15.53
N SER A 175 -5.12 -21.52 -14.84
CA SER A 175 -4.11 -22.15 -13.97
C SER A 175 -4.59 -22.30 -12.53
N HIS A 176 -5.76 -21.75 -12.18
CA HIS A 176 -6.28 -21.65 -10.80
C HIS A 176 -5.27 -21.06 -9.84
N ARG A 177 -4.37 -20.21 -10.32
CA ARG A 177 -3.37 -19.54 -9.50
C ARG A 177 -4.01 -18.33 -8.82
N PRO A 178 -4.00 -18.24 -7.50
CA PRO A 178 -4.45 -17.04 -6.81
C PRO A 178 -3.48 -15.89 -7.10
N MET A 179 -4.03 -14.73 -7.46
CA MET A 179 -3.25 -13.51 -7.68
C MET A 179 -3.89 -12.35 -6.91
N LEU A 180 -3.05 -11.57 -6.24
CA LEU A 180 -3.45 -10.32 -5.59
C LEU A 180 -3.84 -9.31 -6.66
N LEU A 181 -4.95 -8.59 -6.47
CA LEU A 181 -5.35 -7.46 -7.31
C LEU A 181 -5.13 -6.15 -6.56
N SER A 182 -4.27 -5.30 -7.11
CA SER A 182 -4.08 -3.91 -6.68
C SER A 182 -4.76 -2.97 -7.67
N ILE A 183 -5.66 -2.15 -7.17
CA ILE A 183 -6.47 -1.20 -7.95
C ILE A 183 -5.79 0.17 -7.92
N CYS A 184 -5.66 0.80 -9.09
CA CYS A 184 -5.14 2.14 -9.20
C CYS A 184 -6.02 2.95 -10.17
N ASP A 185 -7.19 3.40 -9.68
CA ASP A 185 -8.19 4.14 -10.47
C ASP A 185 -8.24 5.62 -10.10
N PHE A 186 -7.19 6.12 -9.46
CA PHE A 186 -7.16 7.50 -9.04
C PHE A 186 -7.03 8.44 -10.25
N LEU A 187 -8.15 9.03 -10.64
CA LEU A 187 -8.23 10.02 -11.70
C LEU A 187 -7.62 11.34 -11.24
N GLN A 188 -6.65 11.85 -12.00
CA GLN A 188 -6.13 13.21 -11.86
C GLN A 188 -7.13 14.16 -12.53
N PRO A 189 -7.84 15.04 -11.82
CA PRO A 189 -8.78 16.00 -12.43
C PRO A 189 -8.09 16.87 -13.48
N GLU A 190 -6.83 17.23 -13.21
CA GLU A 190 -6.01 18.07 -14.08
C GLU A 190 -5.66 17.39 -15.41
N GLN A 191 -5.60 16.06 -15.42
CA GLN A 191 -5.24 15.28 -16.60
C GLN A 191 -6.45 14.98 -17.50
N TYR A 192 -7.65 14.91 -16.92
CA TYR A 192 -8.87 14.49 -17.62
C TYR A 192 -9.97 15.55 -17.65
N GLY A 193 -9.75 16.72 -17.05
CA GLY A 193 -10.70 17.85 -17.08
C GLY A 193 -11.97 17.63 -16.25
N GLU A 194 -11.99 16.61 -15.41
CA GLU A 194 -13.12 16.31 -14.53
C GLU A 194 -12.82 16.85 -13.10
N GLU A 195 -13.85 17.34 -12.41
CA GLU A 195 -13.72 17.67 -11.00
C GLU A 195 -13.44 16.40 -10.22
N ARG A 196 -12.42 16.45 -9.35
CA ARG A 196 -12.07 15.37 -8.45
C ARG A 196 -13.30 14.97 -7.64
N PRO A 197 -13.79 13.72 -7.69
CA PRO A 197 -14.84 13.28 -6.79
C PRO A 197 -14.33 13.43 -5.35
N LEU A 198 -15.11 14.08 -4.49
CA LEU A 198 -14.80 14.10 -3.08
C LEU A 198 -14.79 12.65 -2.56
N LEU A 199 -13.78 12.31 -1.77
CA LEU A 199 -13.64 10.98 -1.19
C LEU A 199 -14.96 10.55 -0.52
N GLY A 200 -15.49 9.41 -0.92
CA GLY A 200 -16.73 8.84 -0.39
C GLY A 200 -18.04 9.31 -1.01
N GLU A 201 -18.05 10.31 -1.91
CA GLU A 201 -19.29 10.86 -2.49
C GLU A 201 -19.60 10.36 -3.90
N SER A 202 -18.67 9.64 -4.55
CA SER A 202 -18.82 9.17 -5.92
C SER A 202 -18.89 7.65 -5.99
N ALA A 203 -19.76 7.12 -6.86
CA ALA A 203 -19.79 5.70 -7.22
C ALA A 203 -18.48 5.21 -7.88
N PHE A 204 -17.58 6.14 -8.23
CA PHE A 204 -16.27 5.89 -8.81
C PHE A 204 -15.13 5.90 -7.78
N SER A 205 -15.43 6.18 -6.51
CA SER A 205 -14.42 6.10 -5.45
C SER A 205 -14.02 4.65 -5.21
N SER A 206 -12.73 4.35 -5.23
CA SER A 206 -12.19 3.01 -4.95
C SER A 206 -12.61 2.46 -3.58
N TYR A 207 -12.91 3.29 -2.61
CA TYR A 207 -13.47 2.87 -1.32
C TYR A 207 -14.84 2.19 -1.42
N THR A 208 -15.63 2.48 -2.45
CA THR A 208 -16.99 1.94 -2.59
C THR A 208 -17.01 0.54 -3.17
N PHE A 209 -16.08 0.20 -4.05
CA PHE A 209 -16.02 -1.11 -4.72
C PHE A 209 -14.74 -1.90 -4.40
N GLY A 210 -13.63 -1.22 -4.11
CA GLY A 210 -12.33 -1.84 -3.84
C GLY A 210 -12.38 -3.00 -2.85
N PRO A 211 -13.02 -2.85 -1.66
CA PRO A 211 -13.11 -3.93 -0.67
C PRO A 211 -13.77 -5.22 -1.18
N SER A 212 -14.58 -5.15 -2.23
CA SER A 212 -15.27 -6.31 -2.79
C SER A 212 -14.54 -6.99 -3.96
N VAL A 213 -13.54 -6.31 -4.56
CA VAL A 213 -12.89 -6.81 -5.79
C VAL A 213 -11.36 -6.82 -5.71
N GLY A 214 -10.74 -5.99 -4.86
CA GLY A 214 -9.28 -5.85 -4.77
C GLY A 214 -8.71 -6.23 -3.41
N ASN A 215 -7.40 -6.44 -3.38
CA ASN A 215 -6.63 -6.63 -2.14
C ASN A 215 -5.99 -5.32 -1.66
N SER A 216 -5.90 -4.33 -2.53
CA SER A 216 -5.59 -2.95 -2.20
C SER A 216 -6.15 -2.01 -3.26
N TRP A 217 -6.29 -0.74 -2.91
CA TRP A 217 -6.71 0.32 -3.84
C TRP A 217 -6.04 1.64 -3.46
N ARG A 218 -5.54 2.32 -4.48
CA ARG A 218 -4.97 3.65 -4.32
C ARG A 218 -6.03 4.61 -3.80
N THR A 219 -5.66 5.41 -2.83
CA THR A 219 -6.54 6.33 -2.12
C THR A 219 -6.39 7.77 -2.60
N ASP A 220 -5.28 8.06 -3.27
CA ASP A 220 -5.00 9.34 -3.92
C ASP A 220 -4.07 9.11 -5.14
N THR A 221 -3.74 10.19 -5.82
CA THR A 221 -2.74 10.21 -6.91
C THR A 221 -1.36 9.75 -6.43
N ASP A 222 -0.44 9.60 -7.37
CA ASP A 222 0.94 9.27 -7.05
C ASP A 222 1.52 10.24 -6.01
N VAL A 223 2.28 9.69 -5.05
CA VAL A 223 2.94 10.46 -3.99
C VAL A 223 3.98 11.45 -4.54
N GLY A 224 4.26 11.37 -5.82
CA GLY A 224 5.13 12.26 -6.57
C GLY A 224 5.56 11.67 -7.90
N LEU A 225 6.56 12.29 -8.51
CA LEU A 225 7.26 11.75 -9.67
C LEU A 225 8.65 11.26 -9.26
N PRO A 226 9.29 10.37 -10.05
CA PRO A 226 10.65 9.92 -9.77
C PRO A 226 11.61 11.10 -9.52
N GLY A 227 12.29 11.08 -8.37
CA GLY A 227 13.20 12.13 -7.92
C GLY A 227 12.53 13.42 -7.41
N ASN A 228 11.20 13.49 -7.34
CA ASN A 228 10.47 14.69 -6.95
C ASN A 228 9.28 14.37 -6.02
N VAL A 229 9.54 13.63 -4.95
CA VAL A 229 8.57 13.39 -3.88
C VAL A 229 8.74 14.45 -2.80
N SER A 230 7.66 15.10 -2.40
CA SER A 230 7.64 16.12 -1.35
C SER A 230 6.92 15.63 -0.09
N PHE A 231 7.27 16.19 1.07
CA PHE A 231 6.52 15.88 2.29
C PHE A 231 5.06 16.33 2.22
N ALA A 232 4.79 17.41 1.50
CA ALA A 232 3.42 17.87 1.25
C ALA A 232 2.58 16.84 0.48
N SER A 233 3.16 16.17 -0.53
CA SER A 233 2.46 15.10 -1.25
C SER A 233 2.27 13.85 -0.39
N VAL A 234 3.24 13.52 0.46
CA VAL A 234 3.08 12.44 1.46
C VAL A 234 1.91 12.73 2.40
N LEU A 235 1.82 13.97 2.94
CA LEU A 235 0.72 14.37 3.82
C LEU A 235 -0.64 14.34 3.11
N ARG A 236 -0.69 14.73 1.83
CA ARG A 236 -1.90 14.66 1.00
C ARG A 236 -2.39 13.22 0.88
N ASN A 237 -1.51 12.28 0.51
CA ASN A 237 -1.87 10.88 0.35
C ASN A 237 -2.26 10.23 1.69
N MET A 238 -1.56 10.60 2.78
CA MET A 238 -1.91 10.19 4.14
C MET A 238 -3.33 10.64 4.52
N ASP A 239 -3.68 11.91 4.27
CA ASP A 239 -4.99 12.46 4.59
C ASP A 239 -6.10 11.77 3.78
N ALA A 240 -5.83 11.48 2.50
CA ALA A 240 -6.76 10.77 1.64
C ALA A 240 -6.99 9.32 2.11
N ASP A 241 -5.93 8.61 2.49
CA ASP A 241 -6.02 7.26 3.03
C ASP A 241 -6.80 7.23 4.35
N ALA A 242 -6.54 8.18 5.23
CA ALA A 242 -7.19 8.30 6.52
C ALA A 242 -8.70 8.62 6.45
N ALA A 243 -9.23 8.99 5.31
CA ALA A 243 -10.64 9.36 5.15
C ALA A 243 -11.60 8.15 5.27
N ALA A 244 -11.13 6.94 4.99
CA ALA A 244 -11.95 5.73 5.02
C ALA A 244 -11.28 4.54 5.74
N PRO A 245 -10.91 4.67 7.02
CA PRO A 245 -10.19 3.63 7.76
C PRO A 245 -10.99 2.33 7.90
N GLN A 246 -12.31 2.40 7.84
CA GLN A 246 -13.21 1.24 7.92
C GLN A 246 -13.25 0.41 6.62
N ALA A 247 -12.72 0.92 5.52
CA ALA A 247 -12.64 0.18 4.26
C ALA A 247 -11.49 -0.84 4.28
N ALA A 248 -10.42 -0.57 5.04
CA ALA A 248 -9.27 -1.43 5.15
C ALA A 248 -9.43 -2.50 6.24
N GLY A 249 -8.79 -3.65 6.03
CA GLY A 249 -8.76 -4.75 6.99
C GLY A 249 -8.05 -5.99 6.41
N PRO A 250 -7.94 -7.08 7.18
CA PRO A 250 -7.26 -8.28 6.71
C PRO A 250 -7.77 -8.78 5.35
N GLY A 251 -6.87 -8.85 4.39
CA GLY A 251 -7.16 -9.27 3.01
C GLY A 251 -7.37 -8.12 2.02
N HIS A 252 -7.55 -6.87 2.48
CA HIS A 252 -7.85 -5.72 1.64
C HIS A 252 -7.44 -4.40 2.32
N TRP A 253 -6.66 -3.55 1.65
CA TRP A 253 -5.95 -2.44 2.27
C TRP A 253 -6.11 -1.15 1.47
N ASN A 254 -6.28 -0.03 2.19
CA ASN A 254 -6.07 1.30 1.64
C ASN A 254 -4.58 1.43 1.26
N ASP A 255 -4.30 2.08 0.14
CA ASP A 255 -2.95 2.21 -0.41
C ASP A 255 -2.64 3.70 -0.70
N PRO A 256 -1.87 4.36 0.18
CA PRO A 256 -1.46 5.75 -0.01
C PRO A 256 -0.26 5.91 -0.95
N ASP A 257 0.09 4.89 -1.73
CA ASP A 257 1.21 4.82 -2.67
C ASP A 257 2.57 4.43 -2.05
N TYR A 258 3.59 4.40 -2.89
CA TYR A 258 4.92 3.87 -2.60
C TYR A 258 5.66 4.57 -1.46
N LEU A 259 6.50 3.79 -0.78
CA LEU A 259 7.60 4.33 0.00
C LEU A 259 8.70 4.80 -0.94
N ALA A 260 9.07 6.07 -0.85
CA ALA A 260 10.01 6.73 -1.77
C ALA A 260 11.19 7.38 -1.00
N PRO A 261 12.08 6.56 -0.39
CA PRO A 261 13.06 7.04 0.60
C PRO A 261 14.00 8.13 0.07
N ASP A 262 14.68 7.92 -1.05
CA ASP A 262 15.72 8.81 -1.56
C ASP A 262 15.23 9.60 -2.81
N GLN A 263 13.91 9.82 -2.92
CA GLN A 263 13.24 10.45 -4.06
C GLN A 263 12.93 11.94 -3.87
N GLY A 264 13.66 12.64 -3.01
CA GLY A 264 13.50 14.09 -2.79
C GLY A 264 13.26 14.50 -1.33
N MET A 265 12.91 13.54 -0.47
CA MET A 265 12.66 13.81 0.94
C MET A 265 13.94 13.69 1.80
N SER A 266 13.96 14.44 2.92
CA SER A 266 14.95 14.23 3.97
C SER A 266 14.71 12.90 4.73
N SER A 267 15.72 12.40 5.43
CA SER A 267 15.56 11.19 6.26
C SER A 267 14.52 11.35 7.38
N THR A 268 14.29 12.56 7.88
CA THR A 268 13.22 12.84 8.86
C THR A 268 11.84 12.69 8.21
N GLN A 269 11.65 13.26 7.04
CA GLN A 269 10.40 13.17 6.28
C GLN A 269 10.11 11.73 5.85
N PHE A 270 11.13 10.98 5.39
CA PHE A 270 10.96 9.57 5.06
C PHE A 270 10.58 8.71 6.29
N ARG A 271 11.21 8.95 7.46
CA ARG A 271 10.79 8.28 8.71
C ARG A 271 9.35 8.61 9.08
N SER A 272 8.89 9.84 8.81
CA SER A 272 7.49 10.21 9.00
C SER A 272 6.58 9.47 8.05
N GLN A 273 6.93 9.38 6.74
CA GLN A 273 6.19 8.59 5.78
C GLN A 273 6.05 7.13 6.26
N LEU A 274 7.15 6.46 6.58
CA LEU A 274 7.13 5.07 7.02
C LEU A 274 6.34 4.88 8.33
N SER A 275 6.45 5.83 9.28
CA SER A 275 5.66 5.80 10.51
C SER A 275 4.17 5.89 10.23
N MET A 276 3.76 6.80 9.34
CA MET A 276 2.35 7.01 9.05
C MET A 276 1.78 5.89 8.17
N TRP A 277 2.52 5.35 7.18
CA TRP A 277 2.12 4.15 6.45
C TRP A 277 1.91 2.96 7.40
N ALA A 278 2.80 2.78 8.37
CA ALA A 278 2.63 1.73 9.40
C ALA A 278 1.40 1.98 10.28
N MET A 279 1.11 3.22 10.65
CA MET A 279 -0.13 3.58 11.36
C MET A 279 -1.37 3.29 10.53
N LEU A 280 -1.33 3.57 9.23
CA LEU A 280 -2.44 3.35 8.29
C LEU A 280 -2.64 1.88 7.93
N ALA A 281 -1.73 0.96 8.29
CA ALA A 281 -1.72 -0.43 7.82
C ALA A 281 -1.69 -0.51 6.28
N ALA A 282 -0.83 0.28 5.67
CA ALA A 282 -0.74 0.43 4.23
C ALA A 282 0.26 -0.57 3.62
N PRO A 283 0.11 -0.96 2.35
CA PRO A 283 1.15 -1.70 1.65
C PRO A 283 2.50 -0.98 1.70
N LEU A 284 3.57 -1.67 2.09
CA LEU A 284 4.92 -1.10 2.19
C LEU A 284 5.74 -1.48 0.96
N MET A 285 5.45 -0.80 -0.15
CA MET A 285 6.15 -1.00 -1.43
C MET A 285 7.23 0.07 -1.61
N VAL A 286 8.49 -0.35 -1.52
CA VAL A 286 9.64 0.55 -1.73
C VAL A 286 9.86 0.75 -3.22
N SER A 287 9.80 1.98 -3.70
CA SER A 287 10.10 2.31 -5.09
C SER A 287 11.34 3.20 -5.17
N ASP A 288 12.51 2.58 -5.08
CA ASP A 288 13.82 3.21 -5.18
C ASP A 288 14.86 2.26 -5.78
N ASN A 289 15.92 2.81 -6.38
CA ASN A 289 17.01 2.01 -6.90
C ASN A 289 17.89 1.49 -5.76
N LEU A 290 17.71 0.23 -5.39
CA LEU A 290 18.38 -0.40 -4.25
C LEU A 290 19.90 -0.50 -4.40
N THR A 291 20.44 -0.35 -5.61
CA THR A 291 21.91 -0.27 -5.81
C THR A 291 22.48 1.08 -5.40
N LYS A 292 21.64 2.08 -5.14
CA LYS A 292 22.01 3.46 -4.81
C LYS A 292 21.37 3.96 -3.52
N ILE A 293 20.50 3.17 -2.91
CA ILE A 293 19.75 3.55 -1.70
C ILE A 293 20.69 3.92 -0.56
N SER A 294 20.38 4.98 0.17
CA SER A 294 21.18 5.44 1.30
C SER A 294 21.13 4.48 2.49
N SER A 295 22.21 4.43 3.27
CA SER A 295 22.24 3.61 4.49
C SER A 295 21.22 4.04 5.53
N SER A 296 20.86 5.33 5.59
CA SER A 296 19.80 5.83 6.48
C SER A 296 18.42 5.34 6.08
N SER A 297 18.16 5.23 4.79
CA SER A 297 16.91 4.68 4.25
C SER A 297 16.80 3.17 4.50
N VAL A 298 17.89 2.43 4.30
CA VAL A 298 17.95 1.00 4.63
C VAL A 298 17.69 0.79 6.13
N GLN A 299 18.36 1.54 7.01
CA GLN A 299 18.12 1.45 8.46
C GLN A 299 16.68 1.71 8.87
N ALA A 300 16.02 2.68 8.20
CA ALA A 300 14.60 2.95 8.43
C ALA A 300 13.73 1.78 8.00
N LEU A 301 13.95 1.24 6.80
CA LEU A 301 13.20 0.09 6.25
C LEU A 301 13.41 -1.20 7.04
N GLU A 302 14.56 -1.37 7.70
CA GLU A 302 14.86 -2.53 8.55
C GLU A 302 14.27 -2.45 9.97
N ASN A 303 13.67 -1.32 10.37
CA ASN A 303 13.17 -1.14 11.72
C ASN A 303 12.00 -2.06 12.05
N SER A 304 12.31 -3.21 12.67
CA SER A 304 11.34 -4.25 12.97
C SER A 304 10.22 -3.80 13.93
N GLU A 305 10.47 -2.79 14.79
CA GLU A 305 9.44 -2.28 15.71
C GLU A 305 8.40 -1.41 14.97
N VAL A 306 8.84 -0.63 13.97
CA VAL A 306 7.93 0.13 13.08
C VAL A 306 7.16 -0.84 12.18
N LEU A 307 7.85 -1.81 11.56
CA LEU A 307 7.21 -2.83 10.73
C LEU A 307 6.17 -3.65 11.51
N ALA A 308 6.41 -3.93 12.80
CA ALA A 308 5.45 -4.64 13.65
C ALA A 308 4.16 -3.83 13.92
N VAL A 309 4.18 -2.50 13.79
CA VAL A 309 2.96 -1.68 13.83
C VAL A 309 2.15 -1.86 12.55
N ASP A 310 2.81 -1.87 11.40
CA ASP A 310 2.18 -2.11 10.11
C ASP A 310 1.57 -3.51 10.04
N GLN A 311 2.37 -4.51 10.35
CA GLN A 311 2.07 -5.93 10.24
C GLN A 311 1.28 -6.50 11.42
N ASP A 312 0.70 -5.63 12.28
CA ASP A 312 -0.12 -6.10 13.41
C ASP A 312 -1.30 -6.94 12.91
N PRO A 313 -1.45 -8.20 13.39
CA PRO A 313 -2.47 -9.12 12.87
C PRO A 313 -3.91 -8.72 13.17
N ALA A 314 -4.16 -7.72 14.03
CA ALA A 314 -5.49 -7.15 14.19
C ALA A 314 -5.95 -6.43 12.90
N GLY A 315 -5.01 -5.99 12.05
CA GLY A 315 -5.29 -5.37 10.75
C GLY A 315 -6.13 -4.08 10.85
N VAL A 316 -6.03 -3.36 11.97
CA VAL A 316 -6.81 -2.14 12.18
C VAL A 316 -6.01 -0.94 11.73
N GLN A 317 -6.57 -0.12 10.86
CA GLN A 317 -5.99 1.16 10.47
C GLN A 317 -6.04 2.15 11.64
N GLY A 318 -4.96 2.91 11.84
CA GLY A 318 -4.90 3.99 12.83
C GLY A 318 -5.73 5.20 12.41
N THR A 319 -6.19 5.97 13.37
CA THR A 319 -7.03 7.14 13.15
C THR A 319 -6.49 8.36 13.87
N LEU A 320 -6.81 9.54 13.35
CA LEU A 320 -6.52 10.82 13.99
C LEU A 320 -7.35 10.96 15.28
N LEU A 321 -6.65 11.09 16.40
CA LEU A 321 -7.29 11.35 17.70
C LEU A 321 -7.51 12.84 17.95
N SER A 322 -6.51 13.66 17.67
CA SER A 322 -6.57 15.10 17.86
C SER A 322 -5.55 15.84 17.00
N ALA A 323 -5.88 17.09 16.66
CA ALA A 323 -5.00 18.03 15.98
C ALA A 323 -5.02 19.38 16.68
N ALA A 324 -3.85 20.01 16.85
CA ALA A 324 -3.69 21.34 17.40
C ALA A 324 -2.51 22.08 16.76
N GLY A 325 -2.78 23.17 16.03
CA GLY A 325 -1.76 23.81 15.19
C GLY A 325 -1.20 22.84 14.16
N ASN A 326 0.12 22.68 14.15
CA ASN A 326 0.81 21.72 13.26
C ASN A 326 0.98 20.32 13.91
N GLY A 327 0.52 20.13 15.15
CA GLY A 327 0.70 18.88 15.88
C GLY A 327 -0.52 17.99 15.79
N GLU A 328 -0.30 16.72 15.48
CA GLU A 328 -1.34 15.68 15.40
C GLU A 328 -0.98 14.49 16.30
N VAL A 329 -2.02 13.89 16.89
CA VAL A 329 -1.94 12.64 17.63
C VAL A 329 -2.77 11.60 16.92
N TRP A 330 -2.12 10.53 16.49
CA TRP A 330 -2.74 9.38 15.83
C TRP A 330 -2.67 8.16 16.73
N VAL A 331 -3.70 7.31 16.68
CA VAL A 331 -3.79 6.10 17.53
C VAL A 331 -4.20 4.91 16.69
N LYS A 332 -3.48 3.79 16.85
CA LYS A 332 -3.78 2.49 16.25
C LYS A 332 -3.89 1.45 17.36
N PRO A 333 -5.03 0.75 17.50
CA PRO A 333 -5.13 -0.43 18.35
C PRO A 333 -4.19 -1.53 17.85
N LEU A 334 -3.48 -2.18 18.77
CA LEU A 334 -2.62 -3.32 18.47
C LEU A 334 -3.15 -4.56 19.17
N ILE A 335 -2.81 -5.73 18.62
CA ILE A 335 -3.14 -6.99 19.28
C ILE A 335 -2.55 -7.02 20.71
N GLY A 336 -3.26 -7.66 21.65
CA GLY A 336 -2.84 -7.70 23.06
C GLY A 336 -3.11 -6.43 23.86
N GLY A 337 -3.87 -5.46 23.29
CA GLY A 337 -4.38 -4.28 24.00
C GLY A 337 -3.42 -3.08 24.06
N ALA A 338 -2.21 -3.17 23.53
CA ALA A 338 -1.32 -2.03 23.37
C ALA A 338 -1.87 -1.04 22.32
N ARG A 339 -1.30 0.17 22.28
CA ARG A 339 -1.59 1.18 21.25
C ARG A 339 -0.30 1.60 20.57
N ALA A 340 -0.30 1.69 19.25
CA ALA A 340 0.65 2.55 18.57
C ALA A 340 0.12 3.98 18.59
N VAL A 341 1.02 4.94 18.85
CA VAL A 341 0.72 6.37 18.94
C VAL A 341 1.74 7.10 18.09
N ALA A 342 1.29 7.80 17.06
CA ALA A 342 2.14 8.69 16.29
C ALA A 342 1.85 10.15 16.70
N LEU A 343 2.92 10.85 17.06
CA LEU A 343 2.91 12.29 17.29
C LEU A 343 3.55 12.91 16.04
N LEU A 344 2.72 13.43 15.14
CA LEU A 344 3.14 13.99 13.86
C LEU A 344 3.19 15.51 13.94
N ASN A 345 4.29 16.08 13.48
CA ASN A 345 4.44 17.53 13.29
C ASN A 345 4.45 17.85 11.78
N ARG A 346 3.39 18.52 11.33
CA ARG A 346 3.23 18.94 9.93
C ARG A 346 3.94 20.28 9.63
N GLY A 347 4.50 20.92 10.62
CA GLY A 347 5.22 22.19 10.48
C GLY A 347 6.74 21.97 10.38
N SER A 348 7.45 23.01 9.95
CA SER A 348 8.90 22.95 9.72
C SER A 348 9.76 23.18 10.97
N SER A 349 9.18 23.61 12.10
CA SER A 349 9.89 23.83 13.35
C SER A 349 9.50 22.80 14.41
N ALA A 350 10.45 22.43 15.27
CA ALA A 350 10.15 21.49 16.34
C ALA A 350 9.06 22.02 17.30
N ILE A 351 8.15 21.14 17.72
CA ILE A 351 7.07 21.43 18.66
C ILE A 351 6.91 20.30 19.68
N SER A 352 6.37 20.65 20.86
CA SER A 352 5.97 19.66 21.85
C SER A 352 4.55 19.19 21.59
N ILE A 353 4.36 17.88 21.40
CA ILE A 353 3.04 17.26 21.24
C ILE A 353 2.78 16.37 22.45
N ALA A 354 1.55 16.42 22.99
CA ALA A 354 1.18 15.69 24.19
C ALA A 354 -0.20 15.02 24.05
N THR A 355 -0.34 13.88 24.71
CA THR A 355 -1.61 13.16 24.90
C THR A 355 -1.58 12.43 26.25
N SER A 356 -2.51 11.52 26.49
CA SER A 356 -2.53 10.69 27.69
C SER A 356 -2.96 9.25 27.42
N ALA A 357 -2.59 8.32 28.31
CA ALA A 357 -3.00 6.92 28.24
C ALA A 357 -4.53 6.76 28.19
N ALA A 358 -5.27 7.58 28.93
CA ALA A 358 -6.72 7.58 28.91
C ALA A 358 -7.27 8.08 27.55
N ALA A 359 -6.69 9.15 26.98
CA ALA A 359 -7.13 9.69 25.69
C ALA A 359 -6.91 8.71 24.53
N ILE A 360 -5.84 7.92 24.55
CA ILE A 360 -5.57 6.87 23.54
C ILE A 360 -6.35 5.57 23.80
N GLY A 361 -7.28 5.55 24.75
CA GLY A 361 -8.16 4.42 25.03
C GLY A 361 -7.51 3.24 25.76
N LEU A 362 -6.46 3.47 26.54
CA LEU A 362 -5.93 2.46 27.46
C LEU A 362 -6.74 2.45 28.77
N ALA A 363 -6.99 1.25 29.28
CA ALA A 363 -7.61 1.08 30.59
C ALA A 363 -6.73 1.69 31.68
N HIS A 364 -7.38 2.14 32.78
CA HIS A 364 -6.64 2.65 33.93
C HIS A 364 -5.72 1.59 34.52
N ALA A 365 -4.45 1.96 34.70
CA ALA A 365 -3.42 1.12 35.29
C ALA A 365 -2.54 1.97 36.22
N PRO A 366 -1.81 1.33 37.17
CA PRO A 366 -0.88 2.05 38.06
C PRO A 366 0.28 2.73 37.33
N GLY A 367 0.56 2.30 36.11
CA GLY A 367 1.58 2.89 35.24
C GLY A 367 1.52 2.31 33.84
N TYR A 368 2.21 2.98 32.92
CA TYR A 368 2.27 2.61 31.52
C TYR A 368 3.71 2.58 31.04
N SER A 369 4.03 1.62 30.19
CA SER A 369 5.26 1.52 29.46
C SER A 369 5.12 2.24 28.12
N VAL A 370 6.06 3.16 27.80
CA VAL A 370 6.10 3.95 26.57
C VAL A 370 7.41 3.65 25.86
N ARG A 371 7.33 2.89 24.77
CA ARG A 371 8.45 2.52 23.90
C ARG A 371 8.52 3.43 22.69
N ASN A 372 9.61 4.18 22.53
CA ASN A 372 9.87 4.91 21.29
C ASN A 372 10.48 3.95 20.26
N LEU A 373 9.79 3.77 19.13
CA LEU A 373 10.12 2.74 18.13
C LEU A 373 11.28 3.15 17.22
N TRP A 374 11.66 4.44 17.22
CA TRP A 374 12.81 4.92 16.45
C TRP A 374 14.10 4.94 17.26
N THR A 375 14.02 5.29 18.53
CA THR A 375 15.22 5.34 19.41
C THR A 375 15.43 4.05 20.19
N HIS A 376 14.46 3.14 20.16
CA HIS A 376 14.45 1.89 20.90
C HIS A 376 14.58 2.09 22.43
N THR A 377 14.10 3.23 22.94
CA THR A 377 14.12 3.54 24.37
C THR A 377 12.74 3.32 24.99
N THR A 378 12.72 2.87 26.23
CA THR A 378 11.48 2.71 27.00
C THR A 378 11.51 3.63 28.20
N SER A 379 10.41 4.33 28.41
CA SER A 379 10.13 5.11 29.63
C SER A 379 8.85 4.63 30.29
N HIS A 380 8.60 5.07 31.50
CA HIS A 380 7.38 4.78 32.26
C HIS A 380 6.69 6.07 32.64
N THR A 381 5.36 6.04 32.68
CA THR A 381 4.53 7.19 33.04
C THR A 381 3.31 6.74 33.84
N ASP A 382 2.74 7.64 34.63
CA ASP A 382 1.44 7.49 35.29
C ASP A 382 0.25 7.81 34.38
N GLY A 383 0.54 8.17 33.10
CA GLY A 383 -0.50 8.41 32.08
C GLY A 383 -0.20 9.56 31.12
N ALA A 384 0.71 10.48 31.46
CA ALA A 384 1.10 11.56 30.56
C ALA A 384 2.04 11.07 29.46
N ILE A 385 1.77 11.42 28.21
CA ILE A 385 2.59 11.07 27.04
C ILE A 385 2.96 12.36 26.33
N ARG A 386 4.24 12.65 26.18
CA ARG A 386 4.75 13.86 25.53
C ARG A 386 6.04 13.60 24.82
N ALA A 387 6.25 14.27 23.67
CA ALA A 387 7.53 14.31 23.01
C ALA A 387 7.78 15.65 22.31
N GLU A 388 9.06 16.03 22.19
CA GLU A 388 9.50 17.03 21.23
C GLU A 388 9.58 16.36 19.86
N VAL A 389 8.85 16.91 18.90
CA VAL A 389 8.74 16.37 17.54
C VAL A 389 9.39 17.35 16.58
N PRO A 390 10.44 16.94 15.86
CA PRO A 390 11.12 17.83 14.89
C PRO A 390 10.17 18.25 13.79
N GLY A 391 10.53 19.33 13.09
CA GLY A 391 9.77 19.76 11.90
C GLY A 391 9.67 18.63 10.87
N ASP A 392 8.51 18.47 10.24
CA ASP A 392 8.18 17.39 9.31
C ASP A 392 8.41 15.98 9.89
N GLY A 393 8.45 15.87 11.23
CA GLY A 393 8.83 14.67 11.96
C GLY A 393 7.66 13.92 12.56
N THR A 394 7.89 12.65 12.86
CA THR A 394 6.98 11.79 13.61
C THR A 394 7.73 11.07 14.73
N VAL A 395 7.22 11.15 15.95
CA VAL A 395 7.60 10.26 17.04
C VAL A 395 6.59 9.14 17.11
N LEU A 396 7.04 7.91 16.85
CA LEU A 396 6.19 6.72 16.89
C LEU A 396 6.45 5.94 18.18
N LEU A 397 5.38 5.72 18.94
CA LEU A 397 5.41 5.10 20.26
C LEU A 397 4.54 3.83 20.27
N ARG A 398 4.98 2.83 21.05
CA ARG A 398 4.11 1.74 21.50
C ARG A 398 3.84 1.93 22.97
N VAL A 399 2.56 2.01 23.34
CA VAL A 399 2.13 2.24 24.73
C VAL A 399 1.29 1.06 25.21
N SER A 400 1.60 0.56 26.41
CA SER A 400 0.85 -0.52 27.05
C SER A 400 0.74 -0.27 28.55
N ALA A 401 -0.27 -0.87 29.21
CA ALA A 401 -0.28 -0.94 30.66
C ALA A 401 0.99 -1.66 31.15
N GLY A 402 1.57 -1.15 32.25
CA GLY A 402 2.76 -1.70 32.90
C GLY A 402 2.47 -2.94 33.72
#